data_81d38376c90804c2a7819fd17d4bad38
#
_entry.id   81d38376c90804c2a7819fd17d4bad38
#
_cell.length_a   1.000
_cell.length_b   1.000
_cell.length_c   1.000
_cell.angle_alpha   90.00
_cell.angle_beta   90.00
_cell.angle_gamma   90.00
#
_symmetry.space_group_name_H-M   'P 1'
#
loop_
_entity.id
_entity.type
_entity.pdbx_description
1 polymer ?
#
loop_
_entity_poly.entity_id
_entity_poly.type
_entity_poly.pdbx_seq_one_letter_code
_entity_poly.pdbx_strand_id
1 'polypeptide(L)'
;MEIIRNLIPMGSLQLFAGDLNTNVTTDSGLSAENKTFYDRTLLESAKPNLIHSQFGQKRPIPKNGGKKIEFRRYGALPKALTPLTEGVTPDGRKLTVTAIEAEVHQYGDYVALSDVLDLTAIDNNVMEATKAIGNQAGLTLDTITRNILQAGTNVQYCPKVGATGTTAVTSRADIDATCKLTVDEIKKAVATLKANNVPKISGSYVAIIHPYAAYDLMSDPNWEEMHKYTSAENMYEGEIGRIAGVRFVESSEALIVKTSTNPAVFCTLVLGENAYGITEVTGGGLKTIIKQLGSAGTADPLDQRSTVGWKAMQTAEILQQNYMIRIESGGAFSGTAKAN
;
A
#
# COMPACT_ATOMS: atom_id res chain seq x y z
N MET A 1 -32.16 83.18 27.95
CA MET A 1 -30.92 82.49 28.32
C MET A 1 -31.17 80.96 28.06
N GLU A 2 -31.04 80.55 26.78
CA GLU A 2 -31.36 79.20 26.38
C GLU A 2 -30.07 78.35 26.42
N ILE A 3 -30.09 77.30 27.20
CA ILE A 3 -29.04 76.31 27.24
C ILE A 3 -29.36 75.26 26.21
N ILE A 4 -28.68 75.30 25.10
CA ILE A 4 -28.77 74.28 24.05
C ILE A 4 -28.09 73.00 24.60
N ARG A 5 -28.87 72.00 24.92
CA ARG A 5 -28.40 70.65 25.18
C ARG A 5 -28.06 70.01 23.84
N ASN A 6 -26.80 69.91 23.52
CA ASN A 6 -26.31 69.04 22.47
C ASN A 6 -26.45 67.59 22.95
N LEU A 7 -27.57 66.96 22.58
CA LEU A 7 -27.75 65.51 22.62
C LEU A 7 -26.89 64.94 21.49
N ILE A 8 -25.77 64.35 21.85
CA ILE A 8 -25.05 63.45 20.94
C ILE A 8 -25.96 62.24 20.68
N PRO A 9 -26.35 62.01 19.45
CA PRO A 9 -27.23 60.86 19.16
C PRO A 9 -26.51 59.58 19.55
N MET A 10 -27.17 58.78 20.39
CA MET A 10 -26.69 57.45 20.84
C MET A 10 -26.47 56.44 19.71
N GLY A 11 -26.69 56.81 18.47
CA GLY A 11 -26.46 55.99 17.28
C GLY A 11 -25.01 55.85 16.87
N SER A 12 -24.09 56.72 17.38
CA SER A 12 -22.67 56.65 17.00
C SER A 12 -21.85 55.68 17.85
N LEU A 13 -22.38 55.19 18.96
CA LEU A 13 -21.71 54.15 19.77
C LEU A 13 -21.87 52.74 19.24
N GLN A 14 -22.81 52.52 18.32
CA GLN A 14 -22.99 51.20 17.68
C GLN A 14 -22.08 50.94 16.45
N LEU A 15 -21.40 51.99 15.99
CA LEU A 15 -20.46 51.86 14.84
C LEU A 15 -19.16 51.14 15.16
N PHE A 16 -18.85 50.90 16.43
CA PHE A 16 -17.67 50.13 16.82
C PHE A 16 -17.94 48.66 17.23
N ALA A 17 -19.24 48.24 17.25
CA ALA A 17 -19.60 46.89 17.56
C ALA A 17 -19.83 45.98 16.32
N GLY A 18 -19.63 46.54 15.11
CA GLY A 18 -20.04 45.89 13.89
C GLY A 18 -18.96 45.35 12.99
N ASP A 19 -17.69 45.71 13.18
CA ASP A 19 -16.63 45.30 12.28
C ASP A 19 -15.34 44.88 13.02
N LEU A 20 -15.47 44.02 13.99
CA LEU A 20 -14.38 43.14 14.32
C LEU A 20 -14.42 42.05 13.23
N ASN A 21 -13.62 42.24 12.17
CA ASN A 21 -13.30 41.21 11.18
C ASN A 21 -12.47 40.13 11.89
N THR A 22 -13.13 39.44 12.81
CA THR A 22 -12.55 38.29 13.51
C THR A 22 -12.60 37.14 12.54
N ASN A 23 -11.42 36.78 11.98
CA ASN A 23 -11.28 35.53 11.27
C ASN A 23 -11.57 34.39 12.26
N VAL A 24 -12.73 33.80 12.16
CA VAL A 24 -13.13 32.63 12.95
C VAL A 24 -12.82 31.36 12.16
N THR A 25 -12.48 30.28 12.87
CA THR A 25 -12.15 28.98 12.28
C THR A 25 -13.30 28.38 11.43
N THR A 26 -14.50 28.98 11.50
CA THR A 26 -15.67 28.63 10.67
C THR A 26 -15.72 29.38 9.34
N ASP A 27 -14.88 30.40 9.11
CA ASP A 27 -14.77 31.06 7.81
C ASP A 27 -14.32 30.08 6.73
N SER A 28 -14.99 30.07 5.61
CA SER A 28 -14.81 29.07 4.56
C SER A 28 -13.36 28.95 4.07
N GLY A 29 -12.59 30.04 4.11
CA GLY A 29 -11.17 30.05 3.74
C GLY A 29 -10.27 29.35 4.78
N LEU A 30 -10.39 29.73 6.06
CA LEU A 30 -9.60 29.15 7.15
C LEU A 30 -9.98 27.69 7.44
N SER A 31 -11.26 27.34 7.30
CA SER A 31 -11.72 25.95 7.38
C SER A 31 -11.13 25.07 6.27
N ALA A 32 -10.97 25.60 5.07
CA ALA A 32 -10.34 24.89 3.95
C ALA A 32 -8.82 24.71 4.16
N GLU A 33 -8.14 25.70 4.72
CA GLU A 33 -6.70 25.61 5.05
C GLU A 33 -6.43 24.60 6.17
N ASN A 34 -7.21 24.61 7.23
CA ASN A 34 -7.12 23.62 8.30
C ASN A 34 -7.35 22.20 7.77
N LYS A 35 -8.37 22.00 6.94
CA LYS A 35 -8.66 20.72 6.34
C LYS A 35 -7.50 20.24 5.45
N THR A 36 -6.94 21.10 4.62
CA THR A 36 -5.78 20.77 3.78
C THR A 36 -4.55 20.42 4.60
N PHE A 37 -4.33 21.08 5.73
CA PHE A 37 -3.25 20.76 6.66
C PHE A 37 -3.38 19.35 7.24
N TYR A 38 -4.55 18.99 7.75
CA TYR A 38 -4.80 17.66 8.31
C TYR A 38 -4.77 16.57 7.23
N ASP A 39 -5.34 16.83 6.04
CA ASP A 39 -5.26 15.90 4.90
C ASP A 39 -3.82 15.64 4.50
N ARG A 40 -2.97 16.68 4.48
CA ARG A 40 -1.55 16.55 4.19
C ARG A 40 -0.82 15.73 5.26
N THR A 41 -1.05 16.02 6.53
CA THR A 41 -0.43 15.29 7.67
C THR A 41 -0.80 13.82 7.65
N LEU A 42 -2.07 13.50 7.39
CA LEU A 42 -2.53 12.11 7.27
C LEU A 42 -1.85 11.41 6.09
N LEU A 43 -1.79 12.03 4.92
CA LEU A 43 -1.16 11.46 3.75
C LEU A 43 0.35 11.27 3.93
N GLU A 44 1.04 12.19 4.59
CA GLU A 44 2.46 12.07 4.91
C GLU A 44 2.72 10.90 5.87
N SER A 45 1.85 10.67 6.83
CA SER A 45 1.94 9.53 7.75
C SER A 45 1.60 8.18 7.07
N ALA A 46 0.68 8.17 6.12
CA ALA A 46 0.25 6.94 5.42
C ALA A 46 1.24 6.48 4.34
N LYS A 47 1.90 7.40 3.64
CA LYS A 47 2.77 7.10 2.48
C LYS A 47 3.88 6.07 2.73
N PRO A 48 4.65 6.12 3.83
CA PRO A 48 5.72 5.16 4.08
C PRO A 48 5.24 3.71 4.15
N ASN A 49 3.98 3.50 4.52
CA ASN A 49 3.40 2.19 4.73
C ASN A 49 2.77 1.59 3.46
N LEU A 50 2.57 2.39 2.40
CA LEU A 50 1.92 1.97 1.15
C LEU A 50 2.95 1.40 0.16
N ILE A 51 3.47 0.20 0.41
CA ILE A 51 4.50 -0.44 -0.41
C ILE A 51 3.89 -1.34 -1.49
N HIS A 52 2.97 -2.25 -1.11
CA HIS A 52 2.36 -3.20 -2.04
C HIS A 52 1.48 -2.53 -3.11
N SER A 53 1.05 -1.29 -2.87
CA SER A 53 0.21 -0.54 -3.82
C SER A 53 1.01 0.26 -4.87
N GLN A 54 2.35 0.28 -4.80
CA GLN A 54 3.17 1.12 -5.69
C GLN A 54 3.35 0.55 -7.09
N PHE A 55 3.40 -0.78 -7.23
CA PHE A 55 3.85 -1.47 -8.44
C PHE A 55 2.72 -2.04 -9.30
N GLY A 56 1.47 -1.88 -8.88
CA GLY A 56 0.30 -2.33 -9.62
C GLY A 56 -0.13 -1.38 -10.73
N GLN A 57 -0.87 -1.91 -11.71
CA GLN A 57 -1.53 -1.10 -12.72
C GLN A 57 -2.69 -0.31 -12.09
N LYS A 58 -2.56 1.02 -12.03
CA LYS A 58 -3.60 1.89 -11.47
C LYS A 58 -4.67 2.21 -12.50
N ARG A 59 -5.92 1.88 -12.20
CA ARG A 59 -7.09 2.23 -13.00
C ARG A 59 -8.21 2.75 -12.11
N PRO A 60 -8.43 4.09 -12.05
CA PRO A 60 -9.51 4.66 -11.26
C PRO A 60 -10.87 4.43 -11.93
N ILE A 61 -11.89 4.14 -11.13
CA ILE A 61 -13.29 4.14 -11.58
C ILE A 61 -13.76 5.61 -11.62
N PRO A 62 -14.37 6.06 -12.73
CA PRO A 62 -14.93 7.42 -12.78
C PRO A 62 -16.04 7.60 -11.74
N LYS A 63 -16.25 8.83 -11.29
CA LYS A 63 -17.35 9.17 -10.39
C LYS A 63 -18.67 8.74 -11.04
N ASN A 64 -19.52 8.06 -10.29
CA ASN A 64 -20.79 7.46 -10.75
C ASN A 64 -20.63 6.28 -11.73
N GLY A 65 -19.43 5.69 -11.85
CA GLY A 65 -19.15 4.53 -12.71
C GLY A 65 -19.47 3.17 -12.10
N GLY A 66 -20.18 3.13 -10.96
CA GLY A 66 -20.47 1.87 -10.26
C GLY A 66 -19.37 1.44 -9.27
N LYS A 67 -19.50 0.23 -8.72
CA LYS A 67 -18.56 -0.37 -7.77
C LYS A 67 -17.58 -1.36 -8.39
N LYS A 68 -17.82 -1.75 -9.66
CA LYS A 68 -17.04 -2.77 -10.35
C LYS A 68 -16.28 -2.18 -11.50
N ILE A 69 -15.06 -2.65 -11.68
CA ILE A 69 -14.23 -2.39 -12.85
C ILE A 69 -13.86 -3.71 -13.51
N GLU A 70 -13.82 -3.72 -14.82
CA GLU A 70 -13.39 -4.85 -15.62
C GLU A 70 -11.99 -4.58 -16.18
N PHE A 71 -11.03 -5.42 -15.83
CA PHE A 71 -9.72 -5.47 -16.47
C PHE A 71 -9.78 -6.48 -17.61
N ARG A 72 -9.43 -6.07 -18.82
CA ARG A 72 -9.42 -6.94 -20.00
C ARG A 72 -8.00 -7.40 -20.31
N ARG A 73 -7.85 -8.71 -20.40
CA ARG A 73 -6.61 -9.35 -20.81
C ARG A 73 -6.80 -10.00 -22.17
N TYR A 74 -5.92 -9.67 -23.10
CA TYR A 74 -5.86 -10.31 -24.40
C TYR A 74 -4.92 -11.49 -24.35
N GLY A 75 -5.39 -12.66 -24.82
CA GLY A 75 -4.56 -13.86 -24.94
C GLY A 75 -3.48 -13.69 -26.01
N ALA A 76 -2.31 -14.26 -25.77
CA ALA A 76 -1.26 -14.30 -26.79
C ALA A 76 -1.71 -15.19 -27.96
N LEU A 77 -1.48 -14.72 -29.18
CA LEU A 77 -1.73 -15.54 -30.37
C LEU A 77 -0.63 -16.60 -30.51
N PRO A 78 -0.97 -17.82 -30.92
CA PRO A 78 0.04 -18.85 -31.20
C PRO A 78 0.90 -18.44 -32.40
N LYS A 79 2.14 -18.90 -32.40
CA LYS A 79 3.10 -18.60 -33.49
C LYS A 79 2.53 -19.07 -34.85
N ALA A 80 2.67 -18.25 -35.89
CA ALA A 80 2.32 -18.60 -37.26
C ALA A 80 3.53 -19.28 -37.93
N LEU A 81 3.68 -20.58 -37.72
CA LEU A 81 4.85 -21.35 -38.21
C LEU A 81 4.61 -21.98 -39.58
N THR A 82 3.37 -21.97 -40.07
CA THR A 82 3.03 -22.56 -41.38
C THR A 82 3.33 -21.53 -42.48
N PRO A 83 4.18 -21.87 -43.48
CA PRO A 83 4.41 -21.01 -44.63
C PRO A 83 3.11 -20.76 -45.39
N LEU A 84 2.97 -19.57 -45.95
CA LEU A 84 1.81 -19.23 -46.77
C LEU A 84 1.91 -19.92 -48.15
N THR A 85 0.78 -20.41 -48.62
CA THR A 85 0.64 -20.91 -49.99
C THR A 85 0.30 -19.75 -50.91
N GLU A 86 1.03 -19.65 -52.03
CA GLU A 86 0.80 -18.61 -53.01
C GLU A 86 -0.65 -18.64 -53.57
N GLY A 87 -1.31 -17.50 -53.57
CA GLY A 87 -2.70 -17.38 -54.09
C GLY A 87 -3.78 -17.87 -53.13
N VAL A 88 -3.44 -18.36 -51.92
CA VAL A 88 -4.42 -18.85 -50.90
C VAL A 88 -4.43 -17.93 -49.69
N THR A 89 -5.59 -17.37 -49.38
CA THR A 89 -5.76 -16.54 -48.16
C THR A 89 -5.88 -17.49 -46.95
N PRO A 90 -4.99 -17.36 -45.95
CA PRO A 90 -5.08 -18.18 -44.75
C PRO A 90 -6.26 -17.80 -43.86
N ASP A 91 -6.76 -18.74 -43.08
CA ASP A 91 -7.79 -18.47 -42.08
C ASP A 91 -7.27 -17.54 -41.00
N GLY A 92 -8.06 -16.51 -40.70
CA GLY A 92 -7.77 -15.55 -39.62
C GLY A 92 -7.86 -16.21 -38.23
N ARG A 93 -7.11 -15.69 -37.26
CA ARG A 93 -7.17 -16.15 -35.87
C ARG A 93 -8.06 -15.24 -35.05
N LYS A 94 -8.81 -15.80 -34.10
CA LYS A 94 -9.65 -15.05 -33.16
C LYS A 94 -8.82 -14.58 -31.96
N LEU A 95 -9.03 -13.34 -31.54
CA LEU A 95 -8.53 -12.82 -30.28
C LEU A 95 -9.38 -13.37 -29.12
N THR A 96 -8.72 -13.94 -28.13
CA THR A 96 -9.36 -14.31 -26.87
C THR A 96 -9.20 -13.18 -25.86
N VAL A 97 -10.31 -12.78 -25.25
CA VAL A 97 -10.35 -11.74 -24.21
C VAL A 97 -10.83 -12.37 -22.93
N THR A 98 -10.09 -12.23 -21.86
CA THR A 98 -10.50 -12.63 -20.52
C THR A 98 -10.78 -11.36 -19.72
N ALA A 99 -11.99 -11.25 -19.19
CA ALA A 99 -12.39 -10.21 -18.28
C ALA A 99 -12.10 -10.62 -16.84
N ILE A 100 -11.50 -9.73 -16.07
CA ILE A 100 -11.27 -9.89 -14.64
C ILE A 100 -12.00 -8.75 -13.94
N GLU A 101 -13.01 -9.08 -13.15
CA GLU A 101 -13.79 -8.08 -12.41
C GLU A 101 -13.17 -7.83 -11.04
N ALA A 102 -13.03 -6.55 -10.68
CA ALA A 102 -12.64 -6.11 -9.35
C ALA A 102 -13.76 -5.26 -8.74
N GLU A 103 -14.18 -5.58 -7.52
CA GLU A 103 -15.18 -4.82 -6.78
C GLU A 103 -14.51 -3.97 -5.70
N VAL A 104 -14.83 -2.67 -5.67
CA VAL A 104 -14.25 -1.72 -4.73
C VAL A 104 -15.04 -1.72 -3.43
N HIS A 105 -14.32 -1.87 -2.32
CA HIS A 105 -14.86 -1.78 -0.97
C HIS A 105 -14.44 -0.49 -0.28
N GLN A 106 -15.25 -0.06 0.67
CA GLN A 106 -14.98 1.12 1.47
C GLN A 106 -14.42 0.71 2.83
N TYR A 107 -13.28 1.31 3.21
CA TYR A 107 -12.61 1.11 4.48
C TYR A 107 -12.52 2.44 5.22
N GLY A 108 -12.49 2.40 6.53
CA GLY A 108 -12.35 3.59 7.36
C GLY A 108 -12.42 3.26 8.84
N ASP A 109 -11.85 4.14 9.64
CA ASP A 109 -11.88 4.06 11.08
C ASP A 109 -11.84 5.48 11.68
N TYR A 110 -12.14 5.63 12.97
CA TYR A 110 -12.12 6.92 13.63
C TYR A 110 -11.76 6.79 15.12
N VAL A 111 -11.17 7.86 15.65
CA VAL A 111 -10.92 8.05 17.08
C VAL A 111 -11.82 9.15 17.59
N ALA A 112 -12.49 8.91 18.72
CA ALA A 112 -13.27 9.92 19.43
C ALA A 112 -12.42 10.51 20.57
N LEU A 113 -12.45 11.82 20.71
CA LEU A 113 -11.77 12.59 21.75
C LEU A 113 -12.82 13.32 22.58
N SER A 114 -12.68 13.33 23.90
CA SER A 114 -13.58 14.09 24.77
C SER A 114 -13.13 15.54 24.91
N ASP A 115 -14.08 16.43 25.18
CA ASP A 115 -13.85 17.85 25.47
C ASP A 115 -12.91 18.05 26.66
N VAL A 116 -13.12 17.26 27.73
CA VAL A 116 -12.27 17.31 28.95
C VAL A 116 -10.84 16.95 28.62
N LEU A 117 -10.61 15.95 27.76
CA LEU A 117 -9.26 15.58 27.31
C LEU A 117 -8.61 16.70 26.52
N ASP A 118 -9.35 17.36 25.64
CA ASP A 118 -8.84 18.46 24.82
C ASP A 118 -8.48 19.71 25.67
N LEU A 119 -9.26 19.95 26.74
CA LEU A 119 -9.04 21.05 27.68
C LEU A 119 -7.92 20.78 28.70
N THR A 120 -7.66 19.54 29.05
CA THR A 120 -6.71 19.15 30.10
C THR A 120 -5.35 18.68 29.58
N ALA A 121 -5.29 18.24 28.33
CA ALA A 121 -4.05 17.75 27.74
C ALA A 121 -3.07 18.88 27.40
N ILE A 122 -1.79 18.61 27.62
CA ILE A 122 -0.70 19.55 27.27
C ILE A 122 -0.43 19.51 25.76
N ASP A 123 -0.65 18.34 25.14
CA ASP A 123 -0.36 18.11 23.72
C ASP A 123 -1.61 18.30 22.84
N ASN A 124 -1.41 18.60 21.56
CA ASN A 124 -2.47 18.69 20.58
C ASN A 124 -2.95 17.28 20.19
N ASN A 125 -3.93 16.76 20.92
CA ASN A 125 -4.47 15.41 20.73
C ASN A 125 -5.07 15.17 19.33
N VAL A 126 -5.64 16.19 18.70
CA VAL A 126 -6.20 16.08 17.35
C VAL A 126 -5.10 15.83 16.31
N MET A 127 -3.94 16.48 16.45
CA MET A 127 -2.80 16.28 15.55
C MET A 127 -2.20 14.88 15.72
N GLU A 128 -1.99 14.45 16.95
CA GLU A 128 -1.43 13.11 17.23
C GLU A 128 -2.41 12.01 16.79
N ALA A 129 -3.71 12.17 17.03
CA ALA A 129 -4.75 11.28 16.50
C ALA A 129 -4.73 11.24 14.97
N THR A 130 -4.51 12.37 14.29
CA THR A 130 -4.42 12.43 12.82
C THR A 130 -3.22 11.63 12.29
N LYS A 131 -2.06 11.73 12.95
CA LYS A 131 -0.87 10.94 12.57
C LYS A 131 -1.08 9.45 12.82
N ALA A 132 -1.62 9.08 13.98
CA ALA A 132 -1.88 7.67 14.33
C ALA A 132 -2.87 7.02 13.34
N ILE A 133 -3.96 7.73 13.02
CA ILE A 133 -4.95 7.31 12.04
C ILE A 133 -4.36 7.24 10.62
N GLY A 134 -3.46 8.17 10.26
CA GLY A 134 -2.75 8.12 8.99
C GLY A 134 -1.90 6.86 8.84
N ASN A 135 -1.11 6.52 9.86
CA ASN A 135 -0.36 5.27 9.89
C ASN A 135 -1.28 4.05 9.78
N GLN A 136 -2.35 4.00 10.55
CA GLN A 136 -3.35 2.91 10.49
C GLN A 136 -3.95 2.79 9.08
N ALA A 137 -4.32 3.89 8.44
CA ALA A 137 -4.87 3.89 7.10
C ALA A 137 -3.87 3.30 6.08
N GLY A 138 -2.60 3.72 6.15
CA GLY A 138 -1.54 3.20 5.29
C GLY A 138 -1.35 1.69 5.47
N LEU A 139 -1.21 1.22 6.70
CA LEU A 139 -1.07 -0.21 7.04
C LEU A 139 -2.29 -1.01 6.59
N THR A 140 -3.51 -0.52 6.82
CA THR A 140 -4.74 -1.22 6.44
C THR A 140 -4.84 -1.40 4.92
N LEU A 141 -4.63 -0.34 4.14
CA LEU A 141 -4.73 -0.37 2.68
C LEU A 141 -3.62 -1.24 2.06
N ASP A 142 -2.42 -1.18 2.64
CA ASP A 142 -1.30 -2.03 2.21
C ASP A 142 -1.55 -3.51 2.51
N THR A 143 -2.05 -3.82 3.71
CA THR A 143 -2.41 -5.19 4.12
C THR A 143 -3.49 -5.80 3.23
N ILE A 144 -4.52 -5.03 2.86
CA ILE A 144 -5.56 -5.48 1.93
C ILE A 144 -4.96 -5.86 0.58
N THR A 145 -4.13 -4.99 0.02
CA THR A 145 -3.43 -5.25 -1.25
C THR A 145 -2.50 -6.47 -1.12
N ARG A 146 -1.70 -6.55 -0.05
CA ARG A 146 -0.83 -7.67 0.26
C ARG A 146 -1.57 -9.00 0.28
N ASN A 147 -2.70 -9.07 1.00
CA ASN A 147 -3.46 -10.30 1.16
C ASN A 147 -4.00 -10.81 -0.19
N ILE A 148 -4.42 -9.91 -1.08
CA ILE A 148 -4.85 -10.28 -2.43
C ILE A 148 -3.67 -10.82 -3.24
N LEU A 149 -2.51 -10.17 -3.20
CA LEU A 149 -1.31 -10.64 -3.90
C LEU A 149 -0.82 -11.99 -3.38
N GLN A 150 -0.94 -12.22 -2.07
CA GLN A 150 -0.54 -13.47 -1.43
C GLN A 150 -1.49 -14.64 -1.74
N ALA A 151 -2.67 -14.39 -2.28
CA ALA A 151 -3.57 -15.42 -2.80
C ALA A 151 -3.11 -15.99 -4.16
N GLY A 152 -2.05 -15.43 -4.77
CA GLY A 152 -1.48 -15.93 -6.02
C GLY A 152 -1.09 -17.42 -5.96
N THR A 153 -1.29 -18.11 -7.08
CA THR A 153 -1.07 -19.57 -7.19
C THR A 153 0.34 -19.96 -7.61
N ASN A 154 1.13 -19.01 -8.15
CA ASN A 154 2.50 -19.26 -8.58
C ASN A 154 3.46 -19.15 -7.38
N VAL A 155 3.76 -20.29 -6.77
CA VAL A 155 4.54 -20.38 -5.53
C VAL A 155 5.83 -21.14 -5.78
N GLN A 156 6.93 -20.62 -5.26
CA GLN A 156 8.23 -21.26 -5.20
C GLN A 156 8.62 -21.47 -3.74
N TYR A 157 8.98 -22.68 -3.39
CA TYR A 157 9.44 -23.02 -2.03
C TYR A 157 10.96 -23.06 -1.99
N CYS A 158 11.56 -22.43 -0.96
CA CYS A 158 12.99 -22.56 -0.73
C CYS A 158 13.33 -23.97 -0.24
N PRO A 159 14.37 -24.60 -0.80
CA PRO A 159 14.76 -25.94 -0.42
C PRO A 159 15.41 -25.97 0.97
N LYS A 160 15.40 -27.14 1.62
CA LYS A 160 16.16 -27.39 2.84
C LYS A 160 17.64 -27.53 2.52
N VAL A 161 18.46 -26.76 3.21
CA VAL A 161 19.91 -26.86 3.12
C VAL A 161 20.43 -27.63 4.31
N GLY A 162 20.83 -28.88 4.11
CA GLY A 162 21.41 -29.75 5.13
C GLY A 162 22.90 -29.98 4.91
N ALA A 163 23.57 -30.61 5.88
CA ALA A 163 25.00 -30.95 5.80
C ALA A 163 25.36 -31.89 4.62
N THR A 164 24.42 -32.70 4.17
CA THR A 164 24.60 -33.70 3.09
C THR A 164 24.06 -33.24 1.73
N GLY A 165 23.55 -32.01 1.63
CA GLY A 165 23.01 -31.47 0.37
C GLY A 165 21.69 -30.74 0.52
N THR A 166 21.11 -30.41 -0.63
CA THR A 166 19.88 -29.63 -0.73
C THR A 166 18.70 -30.55 -1.04
N THR A 167 17.64 -30.49 -0.23
CA THR A 167 16.40 -31.26 -0.44
C THR A 167 15.28 -30.34 -0.89
N ALA A 168 14.61 -30.66 -1.99
CA ALA A 168 13.49 -29.89 -2.50
C ALA A 168 12.30 -29.94 -1.53
N VAL A 169 11.61 -28.82 -1.36
CA VAL A 169 10.39 -28.65 -0.58
C VAL A 169 9.23 -28.37 -1.55
N THR A 170 8.11 -29.06 -1.36
CA THR A 170 6.95 -28.95 -2.26
C THR A 170 5.72 -28.39 -1.56
N SER A 171 5.76 -28.23 -0.24
CA SER A 171 4.65 -27.67 0.53
C SER A 171 5.14 -26.72 1.62
N ARG A 172 4.29 -25.77 1.99
CA ARG A 172 4.55 -24.83 3.08
C ARG A 172 4.77 -25.52 4.43
N ALA A 173 4.11 -26.65 4.64
CA ALA A 173 4.20 -27.40 5.91
C ALA A 173 5.60 -27.99 6.15
N ASP A 174 6.36 -28.21 5.08
CA ASP A 174 7.70 -28.79 5.15
C ASP A 174 8.82 -27.75 5.31
N ILE A 175 8.47 -26.45 5.28
CA ILE A 175 9.45 -25.37 5.45
C ILE A 175 9.89 -25.30 6.91
N ASP A 176 11.20 -25.25 7.11
CA ASP A 176 11.84 -25.07 8.42
C ASP A 176 12.89 -23.94 8.39
N ALA A 177 13.60 -23.74 9.50
CA ALA A 177 14.62 -22.70 9.61
C ALA A 177 15.82 -22.86 8.66
N THR A 178 16.00 -24.04 8.05
CA THR A 178 17.07 -24.31 7.08
C THR A 178 16.71 -23.90 5.66
N CYS A 179 15.41 -23.64 5.39
CA CYS A 179 14.88 -23.22 4.08
C CYS A 179 15.11 -21.73 3.84
N LYS A 180 16.34 -21.26 3.94
CA LYS A 180 16.68 -19.84 3.82
C LYS A 180 16.47 -19.31 2.41
N LEU A 181 16.11 -18.03 2.32
CA LEU A 181 16.10 -17.32 1.04
C LEU A 181 17.54 -17.06 0.61
N THR A 182 17.91 -17.53 -0.58
CA THR A 182 19.25 -17.38 -1.15
C THR A 182 19.19 -16.66 -2.50
N VAL A 183 20.35 -16.15 -2.94
CA VAL A 183 20.49 -15.52 -4.28
C VAL A 183 20.10 -16.49 -5.38
N ASP A 184 20.33 -17.79 -5.20
CA ASP A 184 20.01 -18.81 -6.21
C ASP A 184 18.51 -18.97 -6.39
N GLU A 185 17.72 -18.90 -5.33
CA GLU A 185 16.26 -18.93 -5.40
C GLU A 185 15.68 -17.68 -6.10
N ILE A 186 16.31 -16.51 -5.90
CA ILE A 186 15.95 -15.29 -6.65
C ILE A 186 16.28 -15.47 -8.15
N LYS A 187 17.43 -16.04 -8.50
CA LYS A 187 17.78 -16.33 -9.90
C LYS A 187 16.80 -17.29 -10.56
N LYS A 188 16.33 -18.33 -9.84
CA LYS A 188 15.30 -19.27 -10.33
C LYS A 188 13.98 -18.56 -10.59
N ALA A 189 13.51 -17.71 -9.65
CA ALA A 189 12.31 -16.92 -9.83
C ALA A 189 12.41 -16.01 -11.06
N VAL A 190 13.54 -15.31 -11.22
CA VAL A 190 13.79 -14.46 -12.40
C VAL A 190 13.83 -15.27 -13.70
N ALA A 191 14.42 -16.45 -13.69
CA ALA A 191 14.44 -17.33 -14.86
C ALA A 191 13.02 -17.74 -15.27
N THR A 192 12.16 -18.07 -14.29
CA THR A 192 10.74 -18.41 -14.54
C THR A 192 9.98 -17.21 -15.11
N LEU A 193 10.16 -16.00 -14.57
CA LEU A 193 9.53 -14.80 -15.10
C LEU A 193 9.98 -14.51 -16.54
N LYS A 194 11.28 -14.64 -16.82
CA LYS A 194 11.81 -14.47 -18.17
C LYS A 194 11.30 -15.52 -19.14
N ALA A 195 11.20 -16.78 -18.72
CA ALA A 195 10.63 -17.87 -19.52
C ALA A 195 9.16 -17.59 -19.91
N ASN A 196 8.43 -16.92 -19.04
CA ASN A 196 7.05 -16.45 -19.30
C ASN A 196 6.99 -15.12 -20.07
N ASN A 197 8.13 -14.59 -20.55
CA ASN A 197 8.23 -13.30 -21.24
C ASN A 197 7.61 -12.13 -20.48
N VAL A 198 7.78 -12.11 -19.14
CA VAL A 198 7.23 -11.08 -18.29
C VAL A 198 7.98 -9.76 -18.49
N PRO A 199 7.30 -8.65 -18.78
CA PRO A 199 7.95 -7.35 -18.87
C PRO A 199 8.42 -6.86 -17.50
N LYS A 200 9.45 -6.00 -17.51
CA LYS A 200 10.08 -5.46 -16.31
C LYS A 200 9.46 -4.11 -15.93
N ILE A 201 9.33 -3.85 -14.64
CA ILE A 201 8.92 -2.56 -14.09
C ILE A 201 10.14 -1.63 -14.10
N SER A 202 10.13 -0.57 -14.91
CA SER A 202 11.23 0.41 -14.99
C SER A 202 12.62 -0.23 -15.16
N GLY A 203 12.72 -1.29 -15.97
CA GLY A 203 13.98 -1.95 -16.29
C GLY A 203 14.43 -3.04 -15.32
N SER A 204 13.71 -3.31 -14.24
CA SER A 204 13.98 -4.40 -13.28
C SER A 204 12.69 -5.06 -12.82
N TYR A 205 12.76 -6.31 -12.36
CA TYR A 205 11.69 -6.87 -11.54
C TYR A 205 11.73 -6.25 -10.15
N VAL A 206 10.64 -6.30 -9.41
CA VAL A 206 10.57 -5.79 -8.05
C VAL A 206 10.27 -6.93 -7.09
N ALA A 207 11.07 -7.06 -6.04
CA ALA A 207 10.80 -7.99 -4.95
C ALA A 207 10.41 -7.23 -3.69
N ILE A 208 9.26 -7.56 -3.12
CA ILE A 208 8.83 -7.05 -1.81
C ILE A 208 9.20 -8.12 -0.79
N ILE A 209 10.07 -7.77 0.14
CA ILE A 209 10.68 -8.69 1.10
C ILE A 209 10.51 -8.21 2.53
N HIS A 210 10.33 -9.15 3.46
CA HIS A 210 10.34 -8.85 4.89
C HIS A 210 11.79 -8.66 5.40
N PRO A 211 12.09 -7.73 6.32
CA PRO A 211 13.44 -7.52 6.85
C PRO A 211 14.13 -8.77 7.40
N TYR A 212 13.37 -9.71 7.96
CA TYR A 212 13.93 -10.99 8.44
C TYR A 212 14.43 -11.89 7.30
N ALA A 213 13.70 -11.95 6.20
CA ALA A 213 14.14 -12.69 5.01
C ALA A 213 15.27 -11.95 4.27
N ALA A 214 15.28 -10.63 4.33
CA ALA A 214 16.34 -9.80 3.80
C ALA A 214 17.69 -10.07 4.52
N TYR A 215 17.65 -10.22 5.84
CA TYR A 215 18.83 -10.61 6.64
C TYR A 215 19.43 -11.94 6.16
N ASP A 216 18.60 -12.96 5.95
CA ASP A 216 19.08 -14.25 5.45
C ASP A 216 19.67 -14.14 4.03
N LEU A 217 19.05 -13.34 3.17
CA LEU A 217 19.54 -13.09 1.80
C LEU A 217 20.87 -12.34 1.81
N MET A 218 21.03 -11.33 2.65
CA MET A 218 22.29 -10.58 2.78
C MET A 218 23.41 -11.40 3.41
N SER A 219 23.08 -12.43 4.19
CA SER A 219 24.02 -13.37 4.77
C SER A 219 24.47 -14.46 3.79
N ASP A 220 23.96 -14.50 2.55
CA ASP A 220 24.39 -15.44 1.52
C ASP A 220 25.78 -15.05 0.99
N PRO A 221 26.79 -15.95 0.98
CA PRO A 221 28.11 -15.66 0.40
C PRO A 221 28.08 -15.13 -1.03
N ASN A 222 27.14 -15.60 -1.86
CA ASN A 222 26.96 -15.11 -3.22
C ASN A 222 26.50 -13.65 -3.26
N TRP A 223 25.74 -13.21 -2.24
CA TRP A 223 25.34 -11.81 -2.09
C TRP A 223 26.56 -10.94 -1.80
N GLU A 224 27.38 -11.34 -0.82
CA GLU A 224 28.59 -10.60 -0.44
C GLU A 224 29.59 -10.47 -1.59
N GLU A 225 29.79 -11.56 -2.35
CA GLU A 225 30.70 -11.52 -3.52
C GLU A 225 30.23 -10.55 -4.61
N MET A 226 28.93 -10.53 -4.92
CA MET A 226 28.37 -9.62 -5.92
C MET A 226 28.50 -8.16 -5.52
N HIS A 227 28.40 -7.85 -4.22
CA HIS A 227 28.47 -6.48 -3.70
C HIS A 227 29.91 -5.96 -3.55
N LYS A 228 30.93 -6.83 -3.46
CA LYS A 228 32.34 -6.43 -3.45
C LYS A 228 32.76 -5.62 -4.69
N TYR A 229 32.06 -5.80 -5.80
CA TYR A 229 32.35 -5.13 -7.08
C TYR A 229 31.41 -3.95 -7.35
N THR A 230 30.48 -3.64 -6.47
CA THR A 230 29.56 -2.51 -6.58
C THR A 230 30.10 -1.33 -5.75
N SER A 231 29.88 -0.09 -6.20
CA SER A 231 30.38 1.09 -5.50
C SER A 231 29.97 1.16 -4.03
N ALA A 232 30.90 1.57 -3.17
CA ALA A 232 30.76 1.56 -1.72
C ALA A 232 29.61 2.46 -1.19
N GLU A 233 29.06 3.38 -1.98
CA GLU A 233 27.98 4.27 -1.59
C GLU A 233 26.68 3.52 -1.21
N ASN A 234 26.34 2.44 -1.90
CA ASN A 234 25.13 1.65 -1.61
C ASN A 234 25.23 0.86 -0.31
N MET A 235 26.40 0.69 0.25
CA MET A 235 26.64 -0.12 1.45
C MET A 235 26.35 0.65 2.75
N TYR A 236 26.34 1.98 2.72
CA TYR A 236 26.13 2.82 3.90
C TYR A 236 24.67 3.26 4.11
N GLU A 237 23.84 3.21 3.07
CA GLU A 237 22.44 3.65 3.15
C GLU A 237 21.44 2.55 3.50
N GLY A 238 21.89 1.30 3.72
CA GLY A 238 21.01 0.18 4.08
C GLY A 238 20.05 -0.27 2.96
N GLU A 239 20.26 0.19 1.73
CA GLU A 239 19.55 -0.36 0.57
C GLU A 239 20.02 -1.79 0.29
N ILE A 240 19.07 -2.73 0.17
CA ILE A 240 19.39 -4.12 -0.21
C ILE A 240 20.02 -4.20 -1.60
N GLY A 241 19.83 -3.18 -2.44
CA GLY A 241 20.44 -3.10 -3.77
C GLY A 241 19.70 -3.90 -4.84
N ARG A 242 20.42 -4.25 -5.91
CA ARG A 242 19.87 -4.92 -7.10
C ARG A 242 20.68 -6.19 -7.39
N ILE A 243 20.02 -7.35 -7.42
CA ILE A 243 20.66 -8.62 -7.80
C ILE A 243 19.83 -9.34 -8.85
N ALA A 244 20.49 -9.96 -9.81
CA ALA A 244 19.90 -10.73 -10.91
C ALA A 244 18.83 -9.97 -11.73
N GLY A 245 18.84 -8.62 -11.68
CA GLY A 245 17.84 -7.77 -12.33
C GLY A 245 16.56 -7.58 -11.51
N VAL A 246 16.60 -7.88 -10.23
CA VAL A 246 15.53 -7.63 -9.24
C VAL A 246 15.97 -6.48 -8.33
N ARG A 247 15.07 -5.52 -8.12
CA ARG A 247 15.18 -4.46 -7.11
C ARG A 247 14.41 -4.89 -5.88
N PHE A 248 15.04 -4.84 -4.72
CA PHE A 248 14.42 -5.20 -3.46
C PHE A 248 13.81 -3.98 -2.77
N VAL A 249 12.61 -4.17 -2.23
CA VAL A 249 11.91 -3.18 -1.41
C VAL A 249 11.52 -3.87 -0.12
N GLU A 250 12.00 -3.34 1.00
CA GLU A 250 11.65 -3.88 2.31
C GLU A 250 10.28 -3.41 2.76
N SER A 251 9.53 -4.31 3.37
CA SER A 251 8.27 -4.00 4.04
C SER A 251 8.14 -4.82 5.31
N SER A 252 7.91 -4.15 6.44
CA SER A 252 7.55 -4.82 7.69
C SER A 252 6.23 -5.56 7.60
N GLU A 253 5.37 -5.13 6.66
CA GLU A 253 4.06 -5.71 6.36
C GLU A 253 4.12 -6.85 5.32
N ALA A 254 5.30 -7.23 4.81
CA ALA A 254 5.41 -8.42 3.98
C ALA A 254 4.98 -9.67 4.78
N LEU A 255 4.12 -10.51 4.18
CA LEU A 255 3.40 -11.56 4.89
C LEU A 255 4.33 -12.56 5.59
N ILE A 256 4.06 -12.77 6.87
CA ILE A 256 4.61 -13.86 7.68
C ILE A 256 3.47 -14.81 8.02
N VAL A 257 3.57 -16.04 7.57
CA VAL A 257 2.62 -17.10 7.91
C VAL A 257 3.19 -17.93 9.04
N LYS A 258 2.47 -18.03 10.15
CA LYS A 258 2.85 -18.89 11.28
C LYS A 258 1.64 -19.70 11.74
N THR A 259 1.83 -21.00 11.78
CA THR A 259 0.87 -21.94 12.38
C THR A 259 1.40 -22.34 13.76
N SER A 260 0.53 -22.74 14.67
CA SER A 260 0.90 -23.09 16.06
C SER A 260 1.99 -24.16 16.19
N THR A 261 2.10 -25.05 15.19
CA THR A 261 3.03 -26.18 15.16
C THR A 261 4.25 -25.96 14.27
N ASN A 262 4.19 -25.06 13.30
CA ASN A 262 5.26 -24.88 12.32
C ASN A 262 6.03 -23.57 12.55
N PRO A 263 7.32 -23.51 12.18
CA PRO A 263 8.08 -22.28 12.19
C PRO A 263 7.44 -21.24 11.25
N ALA A 264 7.73 -19.96 11.49
CA ALA A 264 7.23 -18.88 10.67
C ALA A 264 7.81 -18.97 9.24
N VAL A 265 6.96 -18.78 8.24
CA VAL A 265 7.29 -18.76 6.82
C VAL A 265 7.19 -17.34 6.30
N PHE A 266 8.25 -16.84 5.70
CA PHE A 266 8.32 -15.52 5.10
C PHE A 266 7.94 -15.61 3.62
N CYS A 267 7.02 -14.74 3.21
CA CYS A 267 6.53 -14.70 1.84
C CYS A 267 7.11 -13.48 1.10
N THR A 268 8.07 -13.73 0.23
CA THR A 268 8.66 -12.71 -0.64
C THR A 268 7.92 -12.70 -1.98
N LEU A 269 7.42 -11.53 -2.42
CA LEU A 269 6.75 -11.37 -3.70
C LEU A 269 7.71 -10.83 -4.75
N VAL A 270 7.89 -11.54 -5.85
CA VAL A 270 8.64 -11.06 -7.02
C VAL A 270 7.65 -10.70 -8.12
N LEU A 271 7.64 -9.45 -8.54
CA LEU A 271 6.64 -8.85 -9.40
C LEU A 271 7.23 -8.39 -10.73
N GLY A 272 6.52 -8.68 -11.81
CA GLY A 272 6.70 -8.08 -13.11
C GLY A 272 5.66 -6.99 -13.38
N GLU A 273 5.80 -6.30 -14.51
CA GLU A 273 4.86 -5.26 -14.91
C GLU A 273 3.46 -5.84 -15.20
N ASN A 274 2.41 -5.13 -14.80
CA ASN A 274 1.02 -5.56 -14.98
C ASN A 274 0.66 -6.92 -14.34
N ALA A 275 1.36 -7.33 -13.29
CA ALA A 275 1.03 -8.55 -12.54
C ALA A 275 -0.35 -8.41 -11.86
N TYR A 276 -0.66 -7.24 -11.33
CA TYR A 276 -1.91 -6.94 -10.64
C TYR A 276 -2.41 -5.52 -10.95
N GLY A 277 -3.70 -5.30 -10.74
CA GLY A 277 -4.36 -4.01 -10.87
C GLY A 277 -4.78 -3.47 -9.52
N ILE A 278 -4.72 -2.16 -9.37
CA ILE A 278 -5.24 -1.42 -8.23
C ILE A 278 -6.30 -0.46 -8.73
N THR A 279 -7.41 -0.44 -8.03
CA THR A 279 -8.55 0.38 -8.38
C THR A 279 -9.03 1.18 -7.18
N GLU A 280 -9.26 2.45 -7.42
CA GLU A 280 -9.92 3.38 -6.51
C GLU A 280 -11.05 4.10 -7.25
N VAL A 281 -12.04 4.61 -6.52
CA VAL A 281 -13.07 5.45 -7.13
C VAL A 281 -12.57 6.90 -7.18
N THR A 282 -12.70 7.56 -8.30
CA THR A 282 -12.32 8.97 -8.45
C THR A 282 -13.05 9.83 -7.42
N GLY A 283 -12.29 10.48 -6.55
CA GLY A 283 -12.81 11.21 -5.39
C GLY A 283 -13.11 10.33 -4.17
N GLY A 284 -12.84 9.02 -4.21
CA GLY A 284 -12.95 8.08 -3.10
C GLY A 284 -11.59 7.66 -2.51
N GLY A 285 -10.49 8.30 -2.89
CA GLY A 285 -9.17 8.07 -2.30
C GLY A 285 -9.13 8.38 -0.80
N LEU A 286 -7.98 8.19 -0.19
CA LEU A 286 -7.80 8.42 1.24
C LEU A 286 -8.18 9.87 1.63
N LYS A 287 -9.14 10.01 2.55
CA LYS A 287 -9.66 11.29 3.04
C LYS A 287 -9.68 11.31 4.56
N THR A 288 -9.28 12.43 5.13
CA THR A 288 -9.48 12.75 6.56
C THR A 288 -10.87 13.31 6.78
N ILE A 289 -11.48 12.91 7.87
CA ILE A 289 -12.79 13.43 8.31
C ILE A 289 -12.64 13.88 9.76
N ILE A 290 -12.64 15.19 9.98
CA ILE A 290 -12.60 15.76 11.32
C ILE A 290 -13.95 16.35 11.64
N LYS A 291 -14.51 15.95 12.77
CA LYS A 291 -15.72 16.48 13.36
C LYS A 291 -15.37 17.18 14.66
N GLN A 292 -15.49 18.49 14.69
CA GLN A 292 -15.24 19.29 15.89
C GLN A 292 -16.38 19.15 16.90
N LEU A 293 -16.15 19.60 18.13
CA LEU A 293 -17.18 19.76 19.14
C LEU A 293 -18.34 20.54 18.55
N GLY A 294 -19.59 20.15 18.87
CA GLY A 294 -20.80 20.76 18.35
C GLY A 294 -21.23 20.32 16.95
N SER A 295 -20.42 19.53 16.23
CA SER A 295 -20.76 19.09 14.88
C SER A 295 -21.72 17.89 14.80
N ALA A 296 -22.00 17.24 15.92
CA ALA A 296 -22.80 16.02 15.99
C ALA A 296 -24.33 16.30 16.17
N GLY A 297 -24.70 17.54 16.42
CA GLY A 297 -26.12 17.93 16.65
C GLY A 297 -26.77 17.10 17.75
N THR A 298 -27.98 16.59 17.51
CA THR A 298 -28.73 15.81 18.50
C THR A 298 -28.10 14.49 18.93
N ALA A 299 -27.11 13.99 18.24
CA ALA A 299 -26.37 12.77 18.62
C ALA A 299 -25.38 13.01 19.77
N ASP A 300 -25.02 14.27 20.03
CA ASP A 300 -24.18 14.70 21.14
C ASP A 300 -24.72 16.07 21.67
N PRO A 301 -25.82 16.07 22.45
CA PRO A 301 -26.51 17.29 22.85
C PRO A 301 -25.70 18.21 23.79
N LEU A 302 -24.63 17.68 24.39
CA LEU A 302 -23.74 18.41 25.30
C LEU A 302 -22.39 18.77 24.66
N ASP A 303 -22.24 18.48 23.38
CA ASP A 303 -21.01 18.76 22.60
C ASP A 303 -19.71 18.24 23.25
N GLN A 304 -19.78 17.03 23.82
CA GLN A 304 -18.69 16.42 24.59
C GLN A 304 -17.67 15.65 23.76
N ARG A 305 -17.89 15.49 22.43
CA ARG A 305 -17.05 14.63 21.58
C ARG A 305 -16.62 15.34 20.30
N SER A 306 -15.34 15.28 20.03
CA SER A 306 -14.76 15.49 18.70
C SER A 306 -14.31 14.16 18.10
N THR A 307 -14.26 14.04 16.79
CA THR A 307 -13.79 12.81 16.14
C THR A 307 -12.84 13.11 14.98
N VAL A 308 -11.79 12.31 14.91
CA VAL A 308 -10.85 12.28 13.78
C VAL A 308 -10.95 10.91 13.16
N GLY A 309 -11.20 10.83 11.85
CA GLY A 309 -11.34 9.58 11.13
C GLY A 309 -10.77 9.65 9.74
N TRP A 310 -10.60 8.49 9.14
CA TRP A 310 -10.22 8.35 7.73
C TRP A 310 -11.22 7.46 7.01
N LYS A 311 -11.22 7.60 5.69
CA LYS A 311 -12.04 6.80 4.80
C LYS A 311 -11.39 6.71 3.44
N ALA A 312 -11.36 5.50 2.87
CA ALA A 312 -10.86 5.26 1.53
C ALA A 312 -11.68 4.18 0.82
N MET A 313 -11.70 4.22 -0.51
CA MET A 313 -12.27 3.18 -1.36
C MET A 313 -11.17 2.62 -2.24
N GLN A 314 -10.81 1.36 -2.01
CA GLN A 314 -9.74 0.69 -2.73
C GLN A 314 -10.05 -0.79 -2.91
N THR A 315 -9.50 -1.37 -3.97
CA THR A 315 -9.33 -2.82 -4.14
C THR A 315 -8.13 -3.09 -5.01
N ALA A 316 -7.63 -4.32 -4.96
CA ALA A 316 -6.63 -4.84 -5.88
C ALA A 316 -7.12 -6.16 -6.47
N GLU A 317 -6.57 -6.57 -7.62
CA GLU A 317 -6.89 -7.86 -8.23
C GLU A 317 -5.68 -8.36 -9.02
N ILE A 318 -5.43 -9.67 -8.97
CA ILE A 318 -4.33 -10.28 -9.72
C ILE A 318 -4.74 -10.39 -11.19
N LEU A 319 -4.02 -9.71 -12.08
CA LEU A 319 -4.31 -9.72 -13.51
C LEU A 319 -3.68 -10.91 -14.22
N GLN A 320 -2.44 -11.25 -13.83
CA GLN A 320 -1.71 -12.38 -14.42
C GLN A 320 -0.91 -13.14 -13.36
N GLN A 321 -1.33 -14.37 -13.07
CA GLN A 321 -0.65 -15.25 -12.12
C GLN A 321 0.81 -15.54 -12.49
N ASN A 322 1.12 -15.66 -13.79
CA ASN A 322 2.46 -15.96 -14.26
C ASN A 322 3.40 -14.74 -14.22
N TYR A 323 2.89 -13.53 -13.94
CA TYR A 323 3.69 -12.31 -13.89
C TYR A 323 4.17 -11.99 -12.47
N MET A 324 3.81 -12.82 -11.52
CA MET A 324 4.27 -12.74 -10.15
C MET A 324 4.66 -14.12 -9.62
N ILE A 325 5.63 -14.14 -8.71
CA ILE A 325 6.04 -15.36 -8.01
C ILE A 325 6.09 -15.05 -6.53
N ARG A 326 5.46 -15.90 -5.72
CA ARG A 326 5.59 -15.88 -4.27
C ARG A 326 6.66 -16.89 -3.88
N ILE A 327 7.76 -16.42 -3.30
CA ILE A 327 8.80 -17.27 -2.74
C ILE A 327 8.51 -17.44 -1.26
N GLU A 328 8.36 -18.67 -0.82
CA GLU A 328 8.15 -19.03 0.58
C GLU A 328 9.44 -19.59 1.17
N SER A 329 9.95 -18.94 2.20
CA SER A 329 11.20 -19.28 2.87
C SER A 329 11.02 -19.37 4.40
N GLY A 330 11.81 -20.20 5.02
CA GLY A 330 12.10 -20.11 6.45
C GLY A 330 13.27 -19.18 6.68
N GLY A 331 13.99 -19.35 7.79
CA GLY A 331 15.21 -18.61 8.07
C GLY A 331 15.55 -18.50 9.54
N ALA A 332 16.56 -17.67 9.84
CA ALA A 332 17.10 -17.48 11.19
C ALA A 332 16.04 -17.04 12.22
N PHE A 333 15.04 -16.27 11.77
CA PHE A 333 13.99 -15.72 12.63
C PHE A 333 12.70 -16.55 12.66
N SER A 334 12.63 -17.69 11.96
CA SER A 334 11.42 -18.52 11.87
C SER A 334 10.87 -18.99 13.21
N GLY A 335 11.74 -19.19 14.23
CA GLY A 335 11.34 -19.59 15.57
C GLY A 335 10.67 -18.47 16.37
N THR A 336 11.13 -17.23 16.21
CA THR A 336 10.75 -16.07 17.02
C THR A 336 9.72 -15.15 16.34
N ALA A 337 9.68 -15.13 15.01
CA ALA A 337 8.76 -14.28 14.27
C ALA A 337 7.29 -14.61 14.57
N LYS A 338 6.46 -13.57 14.60
CA LYS A 338 5.00 -13.66 14.75
C LYS A 338 4.34 -13.47 13.38
N ALA A 339 3.18 -14.09 13.19
CA ALA A 339 2.34 -13.79 12.02
C ALA A 339 1.85 -12.34 12.06
N ASN A 340 1.69 -11.72 10.90
CA ASN A 340 1.19 -10.35 10.73
C ASN A 340 -0.04 -10.30 9.79
#